data_d00da3867bcdbe02746fb58b3c962cd8
#
_entry.id   d00da3867bcdbe02746fb58b3c962cd8
#
_cell.length_a   1.000
_cell.length_b   1.000
_cell.length_c   1.000
_cell.angle_alpha   90.00
_cell.angle_beta   90.00
_cell.angle_gamma   90.00
#
_symmetry.space_group_name_H-M   'P 1'
#
loop_
_entity.id
_entity.type
_entity.pdbx_description
1 polymer ?
#
loop_
_entity_poly.entity_id
_entity_poly.type
_entity_poly.pdbx_seq_one_letter_code
_entity_poly.pdbx_strand_id
1 'polypeptide(L)' 'MIIGVIGLGTVGFGTVDILTKEKERLEKTIGEEVVVKYGCALEDVNLPDGIIYTQDYHEVINDEDVDVVVELIGGTTI' A
#
# COMPACT_ATOMS: atom_id res chain seq x y z
N MET A 1 -1.01 -13.61 1.25
CA MET A 1 -0.37 -12.70 0.27
C MET A 1 0.09 -11.42 0.96
N ILE A 2 1.31 -11.02 0.69
CA ILE A 2 1.91 -9.82 1.27
C ILE A 2 2.00 -8.75 0.20
N ILE A 3 1.47 -7.57 0.49
CA ILE A 3 1.47 -6.47 -0.47
C ILE A 3 2.21 -5.25 0.05
N GLY A 4 2.73 -4.47 -0.87
CA GLY A 4 3.24 -3.15 -0.61
C GLY A 4 2.45 -2.12 -1.41
N VAL A 5 2.11 -1.00 -0.79
CA VAL A 5 1.33 0.06 -1.44
C VAL A 5 2.20 1.28 -1.65
N ILE A 6 2.22 1.79 -2.87
CA ILE A 6 3.03 2.95 -3.25
C ILE A 6 2.12 4.10 -3.65
N GLY A 7 2.50 5.30 -3.26
CA GLY A 7 1.78 6.51 -3.68
C GLY A 7 0.75 7.02 -2.71
N LEU A 8 0.83 6.61 -1.45
CA LEU A 8 -0.15 7.03 -0.44
C LEU A 8 -0.15 8.53 -0.18
N GLY A 9 0.97 9.19 -0.38
CA GLY A 9 1.10 10.62 -0.08
C GLY A 9 0.23 11.52 -0.94
N THR A 10 -0.28 11.04 -2.05
CA THR A 10 -1.13 11.84 -2.91
C THR A 10 -2.59 11.86 -2.49
N VAL A 11 -2.94 11.10 -1.48
CA VAL A 11 -4.34 10.83 -1.14
C VAL A 11 -4.82 11.57 0.09
N GLY A 12 -3.91 12.11 0.88
CA GLY A 12 -4.28 12.90 2.05
C GLY A 12 -5.00 12.09 3.13
N PHE A 13 -6.17 12.56 3.53
CA PHE A 13 -6.88 12.02 4.68
C PHE A 13 -7.42 10.61 4.49
N GLY A 14 -7.52 10.14 3.27
CA GLY A 14 -8.12 8.84 2.99
C GLY A 14 -7.17 7.65 3.06
N THR A 15 -5.94 7.84 3.52
CA THR A 15 -4.90 6.81 3.46
C THR A 15 -5.32 5.49 4.10
N VAL A 16 -5.85 5.53 5.32
CA VAL A 16 -6.26 4.31 6.02
C VAL A 16 -7.42 3.64 5.32
N ASP A 17 -8.40 4.43 4.90
CA ASP A 17 -9.56 3.90 4.18
C ASP A 17 -9.15 3.24 2.87
N ILE A 18 -8.21 3.84 2.16
CA ILE A 18 -7.72 3.31 0.90
C ILE A 18 -7.02 1.97 1.12
N LEU A 19 -6.17 1.88 2.12
CA LEU A 19 -5.50 0.64 2.45
C LEU A 19 -6.50 -0.47 2.78
N THR A 20 -7.50 -0.14 3.58
CA THR A 20 -8.53 -1.09 3.95
C THR A 20 -9.33 -1.57 2.74
N LYS A 21 -9.73 -0.64 1.87
CA LYS A 21 -10.49 -0.99 0.67
C LYS A 21 -9.68 -1.83 -0.30
N GLU A 22 -8.41 -1.50 -0.51
CA GLU A 22 -7.55 -2.28 -1.39
C GLU A 22 -7.33 -3.68 -0.85
N LYS A 23 -7.13 -3.80 0.46
CA LYS A 23 -6.98 -5.10 1.10
C LYS A 23 -8.22 -5.96 0.88
N GLU A 24 -9.40 -5.41 1.16
CA GLU A 24 -10.66 -6.13 0.99
C GLU A 24 -10.89 -6.55 -0.46
N ARG A 25 -10.62 -5.64 -1.39
CA ARG A 25 -10.77 -5.92 -2.81
C ARG A 25 -9.87 -7.07 -3.25
N LEU A 26 -8.62 -7.03 -2.83
CA LEU A 26 -7.66 -8.07 -3.18
C LEU A 26 -8.02 -9.41 -2.55
N GLU A 27 -8.47 -9.41 -1.31
CA GLU A 27 -8.90 -10.64 -0.65
C GLU A 27 -10.07 -11.30 -1.37
N LYS A 28 -11.03 -10.50 -1.83
CA LYS A 28 -12.17 -11.02 -2.59
C LYS A 28 -11.74 -11.57 -3.94
N THR A 29 -10.83 -10.87 -4.60
CA THR A 29 -10.39 -11.27 -5.94
C THR A 29 -9.55 -12.54 -5.91
N ILE A 30 -8.68 -12.65 -4.93
CA ILE A 30 -7.70 -13.73 -4.84
C ILE A 30 -8.26 -14.92 -4.06
N GLY A 31 -9.14 -14.67 -3.11
CA GLY A 31 -9.71 -15.71 -2.26
C GLY A 31 -8.81 -16.13 -1.10
N GLU A 32 -7.83 -15.30 -0.75
CA GLU A 32 -6.97 -15.57 0.40
C GLU A 32 -6.70 -14.29 1.19
N GLU A 33 -6.16 -14.46 2.40
CA GLU A 33 -5.84 -13.33 3.26
C GLU A 33 -4.73 -12.47 2.65
N VAL A 34 -4.89 -11.17 2.77
CA VAL A 34 -3.92 -10.19 2.30
C VAL A 34 -3.38 -9.41 3.49
N VAL A 35 -2.05 -9.28 3.56
CA VAL A 35 -1.37 -8.51 4.58
C VAL A 35 -0.64 -7.34 3.92
N VAL A 36 -0.91 -6.13 4.39
CA VAL A 36 -0.19 -4.94 3.91
C VAL A 36 1.08 -4.79 4.73
N LYS A 37 2.22 -4.96 4.10
CA LYS A 37 3.51 -4.83 4.78
C LYS A 37 4.07 -3.42 4.72
N TYR A 38 3.93 -2.74 3.57
CA TYR A 38 4.51 -1.42 3.35
C TYR A 38 3.47 -0.41 2.90
N GLY A 39 3.66 0.83 3.38
CA GLY A 39 3.03 1.99 2.78
C GLY A 39 4.13 2.97 2.38
N CYS A 40 4.26 3.24 1.09
CA CYS A 40 5.28 4.14 0.56
C CYS A 40 4.65 5.47 0.16
N ALA A 41 5.21 6.55 0.69
CA ALA A 41 4.75 7.91 0.39
C ALA A 41 5.91 8.87 0.51
N LEU A 42 5.87 9.95 -0.27
CA LEU A 42 6.89 11.00 -0.20
C LEU A 42 6.77 11.85 1.06
N GLU A 43 5.57 11.98 1.58
CA GLU A 43 5.30 12.74 2.79
C GLU A 43 4.92 11.80 3.93
N ASP A 44 5.15 12.24 5.17
CA ASP A 44 4.74 11.47 6.33
C ASP A 44 3.24 11.21 6.30
N VAL A 45 2.88 9.95 6.48
CA VAL A 45 1.49 9.55 6.60
C VAL A 45 1.34 8.69 7.85
N ASN A 46 0.19 8.78 8.48
CA ASN A 46 -0.13 7.92 9.62
C ASN A 46 -0.66 6.60 9.09
N LEU A 47 0.07 5.53 9.38
CA LEU A 47 -0.33 4.20 8.96
C LEU A 47 -0.76 3.38 10.16
N PRO A 48 -1.65 2.40 9.97
CA PRO A 48 -2.01 1.46 11.03
C PRO A 48 -0.77 0.71 11.54
N ASP A 49 -0.83 0.27 12.78
CA ASP A 49 0.25 -0.53 13.35
C ASP A 49 0.51 -1.77 12.51
N GLY A 50 1.77 -2.11 12.38
CA GLY A 50 2.17 -3.28 11.60
C GLY A 50 2.52 -2.98 10.15
N ILE A 51 2.23 -1.79 9.67
CA ILE A 51 2.59 -1.37 8.32
C ILE A 51 3.85 -0.51 8.39
N ILE A 52 4.85 -0.87 7.60
CA ILE A 52 6.13 -0.15 7.58
C ILE A 52 6.00 1.05 6.64
N TYR A 53 6.24 2.24 7.18
CA TYR A 53 6.31 3.45 6.37
C TYR A 53 7.69 3.56 5.73
N THR A 54 7.73 3.90 4.46
CA THR A 54 8.98 4.21 3.76
C THR A 54 8.75 5.31 2.73
N GLN A 55 9.79 6.09 2.47
CA GLN A 55 9.79 7.06 1.37
C GLN A 55 10.43 6.48 0.11
N ASP A 56 11.12 5.36 0.25
CA ASP A 56 11.86 4.73 -0.84
C ASP A 56 11.09 3.52 -1.37
N TYR A 57 10.48 3.67 -2.55
CA TYR A 57 9.73 2.58 -3.15
C TYR A 57 10.61 1.37 -3.50
N HIS A 58 11.91 1.56 -3.63
CA HIS A 58 12.82 0.45 -3.87
C HIS A 58 12.82 -0.57 -2.73
N GLU A 59 12.61 -0.11 -1.50
CA GLU A 59 12.50 -1.02 -0.36
C GLU A 59 11.33 -1.98 -0.53
N VAL A 60 10.22 -1.46 -1.09
CA VAL A 60 9.04 -2.28 -1.33
C VAL A 60 9.28 -3.28 -2.45
N ILE A 61 9.84 -2.80 -3.56
CA ILE A 61 10.06 -3.62 -4.75
C ILE A 61 11.09 -4.70 -4.51
N ASN A 62 12.12 -4.40 -3.74
CA ASN A 62 13.23 -5.32 -3.51
C ASN A 62 12.99 -6.29 -2.36
N ASP A 63 11.91 -6.16 -1.63
CA ASP A 63 11.61 -7.07 -0.54
C ASP A 63 11.02 -8.38 -1.10
N GLU A 64 11.75 -9.45 -0.91
CA GLU A 64 11.36 -10.77 -1.43
C GLU A 64 10.06 -11.30 -0.84
N ASP A 65 9.68 -10.82 0.34
CA ASP A 65 8.43 -11.23 0.98
C ASP A 65 7.20 -10.57 0.36
N VAL A 66 7.38 -9.49 -0.38
CA VAL A 66 6.27 -8.79 -1.02
C VAL A 66 5.87 -9.50 -2.29
N ASP A 67 4.64 -9.99 -2.34
CA ASP A 67 4.10 -10.72 -3.48
C ASP A 67 3.55 -9.79 -4.55
N VAL A 68 2.93 -8.67 -4.14
CA VAL A 68 2.25 -7.75 -5.05
C VAL A 68 2.53 -6.31 -4.62
N VAL A 69 2.81 -5.46 -5.59
CA VAL A 69 2.95 -4.02 -5.38
C VAL A 69 1.75 -3.31 -6.00
N VAL A 70 1.06 -2.52 -5.20
CA VAL A 70 -0.09 -1.74 -5.65
C VAL A 70 0.32 -0.28 -5.78
N GLU A 71 0.16 0.28 -6.97
CA GLU A 71 0.46 1.69 -7.20
C GLU A 71 -0.81 2.52 -7.24
N LEU A 72 -0.83 3.58 -6.44
CA LEU A 72 -1.95 4.52 -6.40
C LEU A 72 -1.59 5.87 -7.05
N ILE A 73 -0.38 5.99 -7.55
CA ILE A 73 0.17 7.26 -8.04
C ILE A 73 -0.62 7.81 -9.23
N GLY A 74 -1.02 6.95 -10.12
CA GLY A 74 -1.65 7.38 -11.37
C GLY A 74 -3.10 7.81 -11.25
N GLY A 75 -3.71 7.60 -10.09
CA GLY A 75 -5.14 7.83 -9.94
C GLY A 75 -5.58 9.28 -10.04
N THR A 76 -4.66 10.20 -10.01
CA THR A 76 -4.95 11.63 -10.00
C THR A 76 -4.74 12.31 -11.33
N THR A 77 -4.39 11.59 -12.33
CA THR A 77 -3.91 12.19 -13.58
C THR A 77 -4.98 12.48 -14.61
N ILE A 78 -6.18 12.45 -14.21
CA ILE A 78 -7.24 12.64 -15.18
C ILE A 78 -7.53 14.10 -15.45
#